data_a5d752d19bb0eabfc1151d5b2c2b21f6
#
_entry.id   a5d752d19bb0eabfc1151d5b2c2b21f6
#
_cell.length_a   1.000
_cell.length_b   1.000
_cell.length_c   1.000
_cell.angle_alpha   90.00
_cell.angle_beta   90.00
_cell.angle_gamma   90.00
#
_symmetry.space_group_name_H-M   'P 1'
#
loop_
_entity.id
_entity.type
_entity.pdbx_description
1 polymer ?
#
loop_
_entity_poly.entity_id
_entity_poly.type
_entity_poly.pdbx_seq_one_letter_code
_entity_poly.pdbx_strand_id
1 'polypeptide(L)'
;SLGGQLYALLEDCDNQSNCIHLGHAIMDLRYHAGGDEIQTWTPMVQSINAKMDFFAMDAEVEAGHVLRLSLRSTGEDYLPASTSSAVFVQEGASTTLQLDTFNPDTRTYFTPPVCTHERCLQTE
;
A
#
# COMPACT_ATOMS: atom_id res chain seq x y z
N SER A 1 18.99 12.46 13.30
CA SER A 1 17.62 12.03 13.07
C SER A 1 17.63 10.73 12.29
N LEU A 2 17.05 9.73 12.84
CA LEU A 2 16.94 8.44 12.18
C LEU A 2 15.70 8.49 11.29
N GLY A 3 15.91 8.46 9.99
CA GLY A 3 14.86 8.29 9.01
C GLY A 3 14.74 6.82 8.65
N GLY A 4 13.61 6.42 8.20
CA GLY A 4 13.34 5.10 7.65
C GLY A 4 12.21 5.20 6.66
N GLN A 5 12.16 4.24 5.77
CA GLN A 5 11.09 4.12 4.78
C GLN A 5 10.28 2.87 5.09
N LEU A 6 8.98 3.00 5.04
CA LEU A 6 8.07 1.89 5.14
C LEU A 6 7.25 1.78 3.85
N TYR A 7 7.27 0.62 3.25
CA TYR A 7 6.51 0.27 2.06
C TYR A 7 5.48 -0.80 2.41
N ALA A 8 4.24 -0.56 2.10
CA ALA A 8 3.15 -1.50 2.28
C ALA A 8 2.64 -1.97 0.92
N LEU A 9 2.62 -3.26 0.70
CA LEU A 9 2.12 -3.90 -0.51
C LEU A 9 0.89 -4.72 -0.19
N LEU A 10 -0.21 -4.44 -0.88
CA LEU A 10 -1.44 -5.22 -0.81
C LEU A 10 -1.58 -6.08 -2.06
N GLU A 11 -1.78 -7.36 -1.86
CA GLU A 11 -1.89 -8.37 -2.93
C GLU A 11 -3.13 -9.23 -2.73
N ASP A 12 -3.69 -9.66 -3.84
CA ASP A 12 -4.71 -10.70 -3.92
C ASP A 12 -4.03 -12.03 -4.30
N CYS A 13 -4.16 -13.01 -3.43
CA CYS A 13 -3.50 -14.31 -3.58
C CYS A 13 -4.52 -15.44 -3.73
N ASP A 14 -4.36 -16.27 -4.73
CA ASP A 14 -5.14 -17.48 -4.90
C ASP A 14 -4.74 -18.59 -3.92
N ASN A 15 -5.43 -19.72 -3.96
CA ASN A 15 -5.15 -20.88 -3.11
C ASN A 15 -3.84 -21.60 -3.43
N GLN A 16 -3.18 -21.25 -4.53
CA GLN A 16 -1.87 -21.76 -4.94
C GLN A 16 -0.74 -20.77 -4.62
N SER A 17 -1.05 -19.70 -3.89
CA SER A 17 -0.11 -18.63 -3.54
C SER A 17 0.40 -17.81 -4.74
N ASN A 18 -0.34 -17.82 -5.85
CA ASN A 18 -0.11 -16.85 -6.91
C ASN A 18 -0.76 -15.54 -6.51
N CYS A 19 0.00 -14.48 -6.49
CA CYS A 19 -0.45 -13.19 -6.01
C CYS A 19 -0.36 -12.12 -7.09
N ILE A 20 -1.35 -11.27 -7.14
CA ILE A 20 -1.38 -10.08 -7.98
C ILE A 20 -1.37 -8.82 -7.11
N HIS A 21 -0.64 -7.82 -7.57
CA HIS A 21 -0.56 -6.52 -6.93
C HIS A 21 -1.89 -5.79 -7.05
N LEU A 22 -2.49 -5.44 -5.92
CA LEU A 22 -3.68 -4.59 -5.87
C LEU A 22 -3.32 -3.12 -5.67
N GLY A 23 -2.41 -2.84 -4.77
CA GLY A 23 -2.01 -1.50 -4.45
C GLY A 23 -0.84 -1.46 -3.48
N HIS A 24 -0.31 -0.27 -3.30
CA HIS A 24 0.78 -0.04 -2.36
C HIS A 24 0.68 1.34 -1.72
N ALA A 25 1.41 1.49 -0.63
CA ALA A 25 1.64 2.77 0.01
C ALA A 25 3.11 2.86 0.43
N ILE A 26 3.64 4.06 0.46
CA ILE A 26 5.00 4.32 0.90
C ILE A 26 5.01 5.51 1.85
N MET A 27 5.85 5.46 2.85
CA MET A 27 6.02 6.53 3.81
C MET A 27 7.49 6.67 4.21
N ASP A 28 7.95 7.90 4.25
CA ASP A 28 9.13 8.25 5.02
C ASP A 28 8.70 8.43 6.48
N LEU A 29 9.22 7.60 7.36
CA LEU A 29 8.82 7.57 8.77
C LEU A 29 9.14 8.86 9.53
N ARG A 30 9.97 9.74 8.97
CA ARG A 30 10.16 11.09 9.52
C ARG A 30 8.90 11.93 9.48
N TYR A 31 7.95 11.59 8.61
CA TYR A 31 6.66 12.26 8.43
C TYR A 31 5.48 11.46 8.99
N HIS A 32 5.74 10.55 9.92
CA HIS A 32 4.72 9.64 10.47
C HIS A 32 3.51 10.32 11.09
N ALA A 33 3.67 11.53 11.59
CA ALA A 33 2.58 12.32 12.17
C ALA A 33 1.73 13.07 11.12
N GLY A 34 2.12 13.00 9.85
CA GLY A 34 1.52 13.76 8.76
C GLY A 34 2.05 15.20 8.69
N GLY A 35 1.74 15.89 7.58
CA GLY A 35 2.21 17.26 7.34
C GLY A 35 3.63 17.33 6.80
N ASP A 36 4.17 18.55 6.77
CA ASP A 36 5.45 18.86 6.13
C ASP A 36 6.63 18.95 7.11
N GLU A 37 6.37 18.71 8.38
CA GLU A 37 7.40 18.80 9.42
C GLU A 37 8.04 17.46 9.71
N ILE A 38 9.37 17.44 9.73
CA ILE A 38 10.14 16.27 10.12
C ILE A 38 10.00 16.04 11.62
N GLN A 39 9.53 14.86 11.96
CA GLN A 39 9.45 14.38 13.33
C GLN A 39 10.69 13.55 13.68
N THR A 40 11.29 13.83 14.80
CA THR A 40 12.38 13.02 15.33
C THR A 40 11.85 11.99 16.31
N TRP A 41 12.34 10.80 16.24
CA TRP A 41 12.02 9.72 17.17
C TRP A 41 13.24 8.82 17.37
N THR A 42 13.27 8.16 18.51
CA THR A 42 14.38 7.25 18.85
C THR A 42 13.90 5.81 18.69
N PRO A 43 14.40 5.08 17.69
CA PRO A 43 14.07 3.66 17.51
C PRO A 43 14.38 2.86 18.78
N MET A 44 13.64 1.79 19.01
CA MET A 44 13.75 0.90 20.17
C MET A 44 13.34 1.50 21.52
N VAL A 45 13.23 2.82 21.61
CA VAL A 45 12.85 3.52 22.85
C VAL A 45 11.45 4.15 22.73
N GLN A 46 11.11 4.59 21.53
CA GLN A 46 9.82 5.24 21.28
C GLN A 46 9.01 4.42 20.27
N SER A 47 7.73 4.27 20.55
CA SER A 47 6.76 3.78 19.57
C SER A 47 6.11 4.96 18.85
N ILE A 48 5.96 4.84 17.56
CA ILE A 48 5.24 5.80 16.74
C ILE A 48 4.02 5.14 16.09
N ASN A 49 2.97 5.91 15.90
CA ASN A 49 1.85 5.50 15.09
C ASN A 49 2.04 6.08 13.69
N ALA A 50 2.09 5.22 12.69
CA ALA A 50 2.17 5.61 11.30
C ALA A 50 0.87 5.24 10.58
N LYS A 51 0.24 6.25 9.98
CA LYS A 51 -0.93 6.04 9.12
C LYS A 51 -0.48 6.16 7.67
N MET A 52 -0.69 5.11 6.92
CA MET A 52 -0.37 5.08 5.50
C MET A 52 -1.66 4.98 4.69
N ASP A 53 -1.83 5.89 3.75
CA ASP A 53 -2.92 5.83 2.80
C ASP A 53 -2.42 5.16 1.51
N PHE A 54 -3.13 4.11 1.08
CA PHE A 54 -2.86 3.48 -0.20
C PHE A 54 -3.30 4.40 -1.34
N PHE A 55 -2.60 4.29 -2.46
CA PHE A 55 -3.10 4.88 -3.70
C PHE A 55 -4.47 4.31 -4.04
N ALA A 56 -5.30 5.13 -4.66
CA ALA A 56 -6.63 4.71 -5.07
C ALA A 56 -6.56 3.44 -5.92
N MET A 57 -7.37 2.46 -5.55
CA MET A 57 -7.46 1.19 -6.25
C MET A 57 -8.92 0.81 -6.43
N ASP A 58 -9.20 0.09 -7.49
CA ASP A 58 -10.49 -0.54 -7.74
C ASP A 58 -10.22 -1.97 -8.19
N ALA A 59 -10.53 -2.93 -7.36
CA ALA A 59 -10.25 -4.33 -7.61
C ALA A 59 -11.39 -5.22 -7.11
N GLU A 60 -11.62 -6.29 -7.82
CA GLU A 60 -12.50 -7.37 -7.42
C GLU A 60 -11.65 -8.53 -6.93
N VAL A 61 -11.93 -8.98 -5.72
CA VAL A 61 -11.28 -10.13 -5.10
C VAL A 61 -12.23 -11.31 -5.17
N GLU A 62 -11.80 -12.39 -5.78
CA GLU A 62 -12.63 -13.58 -5.94
C GLU A 62 -12.83 -14.32 -4.62
N ALA A 63 -13.96 -15.03 -4.52
CA ALA A 63 -14.24 -15.87 -3.36
C ALA A 63 -13.18 -16.96 -3.21
N GLY A 64 -12.66 -17.12 -2.01
CA GLY A 64 -11.59 -18.07 -1.69
C GLY A 64 -10.18 -17.53 -1.84
N HIS A 65 -10.02 -16.34 -2.38
CA HIS A 65 -8.73 -15.64 -2.36
C HIS A 65 -8.44 -15.02 -0.98
N VAL A 66 -7.18 -14.72 -0.74
CA VAL A 66 -6.67 -14.13 0.50
C VAL A 66 -5.97 -12.81 0.19
N LEU A 67 -6.34 -11.77 0.91
CA LEU A 67 -5.59 -10.52 0.86
C LEU A 67 -4.33 -10.65 1.71
N ARG A 68 -3.19 -10.34 1.10
CA ARG A 68 -1.89 -10.33 1.76
C ARG A 68 -1.35 -8.92 1.85
N LEU A 69 -1.09 -8.46 3.06
CA LEU A 69 -0.39 -7.22 3.33
C LEU A 69 1.07 -7.53 3.69
N SER A 70 1.99 -7.02 2.90
CA SER A 70 3.42 -7.14 3.15
C SER A 70 4.00 -5.77 3.51
N LEU A 71 4.73 -5.72 4.62
CA LEU A 71 5.47 -4.52 5.01
C LEU A 71 6.96 -4.73 4.72
N ARG A 72 7.56 -3.78 4.04
CA ARG A 72 8.94 -3.85 3.55
C ARG A 72 9.66 -2.52 3.75
N SER A 73 10.96 -2.53 3.64
CA SER A 73 11.77 -1.31 3.67
C SER A 73 11.72 -0.51 2.37
N THR A 74 11.41 -1.17 1.25
CA THR A 74 11.30 -0.54 -0.07
C THR A 74 10.45 -1.40 -1.02
N GLY A 75 10.01 -0.81 -2.11
CA GLY A 75 9.36 -1.49 -3.23
C GLY A 75 10.15 -1.32 -4.52
N GLU A 76 9.74 -2.04 -5.57
CA GLU A 76 10.48 -2.12 -6.84
C GLU A 76 10.66 -0.75 -7.52
N ASP A 77 9.68 0.13 -7.36
CA ASP A 77 9.66 1.46 -7.99
C ASP A 77 10.29 2.56 -7.13
N TYR A 78 10.85 2.20 -5.97
CA TYR A 78 11.36 3.19 -5.01
C TYR A 78 12.81 2.91 -4.64
N LEU A 79 13.57 3.97 -4.54
CA LEU A 79 14.93 3.89 -4.02
C LEU A 79 14.91 3.58 -2.52
N PRO A 80 15.78 2.69 -2.04
CA PRO A 80 15.91 2.46 -0.61
C PRO A 80 16.34 3.72 0.12
N ALA A 81 15.93 3.84 1.38
CA ALA A 81 16.38 4.94 2.23
C ALA A 81 17.90 4.95 2.33
N SER A 82 18.49 6.13 2.30
CA SER A 82 19.95 6.33 2.37
C SER A 82 20.55 5.97 3.73
N THR A 83 19.71 5.84 4.74
CA THR A 83 20.10 5.47 6.10
C THR A 83 19.49 4.14 6.48
N SER A 84 20.31 3.21 6.92
CA SER A 84 19.83 1.95 7.46
C SER A 84 19.38 2.15 8.91
N SER A 85 18.10 1.98 9.17
CA SER A 85 17.57 1.86 10.53
C SER A 85 16.68 0.63 10.60
N ALA A 86 16.77 -0.08 11.70
CA ALA A 86 15.86 -1.19 11.97
C ALA A 86 14.55 -0.61 12.50
N VAL A 87 13.46 -1.01 11.90
CA VAL A 87 12.11 -0.68 12.34
C VAL A 87 11.40 -2.00 12.67
N PHE A 88 10.86 -2.09 13.86
CA PHE A 88 10.04 -3.22 14.27
C PHE A 88 8.57 -2.81 14.23
N VAL A 89 7.79 -3.54 13.45
CA VAL A 89 6.34 -3.35 13.41
C VAL A 89 5.74 -4.19 14.52
N GLN A 90 4.96 -3.55 15.37
CA GLN A 90 4.22 -4.26 16.40
C GLN A 90 2.97 -4.89 15.79
N GLU A 91 2.96 -6.21 15.72
CA GLU A 91 1.79 -6.96 15.30
C GLU A 91 0.73 -6.98 16.40
N GLY A 92 -0.54 -7.08 15.99
CA GLY A 92 -1.67 -7.22 16.91
C GLY A 92 -2.77 -6.19 16.67
N ALA A 93 -3.56 -5.94 17.69
CA ALA A 93 -4.76 -5.08 17.60
C ALA A 93 -4.48 -3.60 17.25
N SER A 94 -3.23 -3.15 17.40
CA SER A 94 -2.81 -1.79 17.04
C SER A 94 -2.37 -1.63 15.57
N THR A 95 -2.20 -2.76 14.85
CA THR A 95 -1.89 -2.75 13.42
C THR A 95 -3.12 -3.15 12.64
N THR A 96 -3.71 -2.23 11.91
CA THR A 96 -4.97 -2.43 11.20
C THR A 96 -4.85 -2.05 9.73
N LEU A 97 -5.56 -2.78 8.89
CA LEU A 97 -5.81 -2.43 7.49
C LEU A 97 -7.30 -2.12 7.35
N GLN A 98 -7.62 -0.92 6.91
CA GLN A 98 -8.99 -0.52 6.61
C GLN A 98 -9.21 -0.53 5.10
N LEU A 99 -10.23 -1.23 4.65
CA LEU A 99 -10.64 -1.30 3.25
C LEU A 99 -12.10 -0.89 3.14
N ASP A 100 -12.37 0.04 2.25
CA ASP A 100 -13.74 0.36 1.86
C ASP A 100 -14.17 -0.61 0.76
N THR A 101 -15.24 -1.33 1.01
CA THR A 101 -15.75 -2.32 0.07
C THR A 101 -17.12 -1.91 -0.46
N PHE A 102 -17.40 -2.26 -1.69
CA PHE A 102 -18.70 -2.05 -2.33
C PHE A 102 -19.46 -3.36 -2.42
N ASN A 103 -20.77 -3.29 -2.23
CA ASN A 103 -21.63 -4.41 -2.58
C ASN A 103 -21.74 -4.47 -4.12
N PRO A 104 -21.34 -5.57 -4.76
CA PRO A 104 -21.41 -5.71 -6.22
C PRO A 104 -22.83 -5.56 -6.77
N ASP A 105 -23.85 -5.95 -6.00
CA ASP A 105 -25.26 -5.85 -6.42
C ASP A 105 -25.78 -4.41 -6.47
N THR A 106 -25.12 -3.49 -5.78
CA THR A 106 -25.51 -2.06 -5.75
C THR A 106 -24.53 -1.17 -6.51
N ARG A 107 -23.46 -1.73 -7.04
CA ARG A 107 -22.45 -1.00 -7.76
C ARG A 107 -22.94 -0.62 -9.16
N THR A 108 -22.82 0.66 -9.51
CA THR A 108 -23.04 1.12 -10.87
C THR A 108 -21.73 1.05 -11.64
N TYR A 109 -21.73 0.28 -12.72
CA TYR A 109 -20.60 0.21 -13.64
C TYR A 109 -20.79 1.22 -14.77
N PHE A 110 -19.77 2.02 -14.99
CA PHE A 110 -19.72 2.91 -16.15
C PHE A 110 -18.99 2.19 -17.28
N THR A 111 -19.57 2.23 -18.46
CA THR A 111 -18.83 1.82 -19.67
C THR A 111 -17.70 2.82 -19.86
N PRO A 112 -16.44 2.41 -19.85
CA PRO A 112 -15.36 3.34 -20.09
C PRO A 112 -15.52 3.95 -21.49
N PRO A 113 -15.20 5.24 -21.66
CA PRO A 113 -15.25 5.86 -22.96
C PRO A 113 -14.32 5.11 -23.92
N VAL A 114 -14.82 4.84 -25.12
CA VAL A 114 -13.99 4.22 -26.15
C VAL A 114 -12.86 5.18 -26.51
N CYS A 115 -11.62 4.76 -26.35
CA CYS A 115 -10.50 5.56 -26.78
C CYS A 115 -10.45 5.60 -28.32
N THR A 116 -10.66 6.78 -28.87
CA THR A 116 -10.59 7.01 -30.34
C THR A 116 -9.24 7.54 -30.79
N HIS A 117 -8.31 7.74 -29.86
CA HIS A 117 -6.97 8.21 -30.19
C HIS A 117 -6.14 7.09 -30.83
N GLU A 118 -5.35 7.43 -31.83
CA GLU A 118 -4.51 6.47 -32.57
C GLU A 118 -3.64 5.60 -31.66
N ARG A 119 -3.13 6.15 -30.55
CA ARG A 119 -2.33 5.40 -29.56
C ARG A 119 -3.11 4.30 -28.86
N CYS A 120 -4.43 4.44 -28.71
CA CYS A 120 -5.26 3.40 -28.10
C CYS A 120 -5.62 2.28 -29.08
N LEU A 121 -5.49 2.53 -30.37
CA LEU A 121 -5.80 1.57 -31.43
C LEU A 121 -4.59 0.71 -31.82
N GLN A 122 -3.39 1.01 -31.29
CA GLN A 122 -2.15 0.30 -31.60
C GLN A 122 -1.80 -0.80 -30.58
N THR A 123 -2.72 -1.19 -29.73
CA THR A 123 -2.51 -2.33 -28.82
C THR A 123 -2.80 -3.64 -29.54
N GLU A 124 -1.77 -4.16 -30.16
CA GLU A 124 -1.58 -5.59 -30.37
C GLU A 124 -0.12 -5.95 -30.12
#